data_3073b0682c8f91a9f736fe58b48e6652
#
_entry.id   3073b0682c8f91a9f736fe58b48e6652
#
_cell.length_a   1.000
_cell.length_b   1.000
_cell.length_c   1.000
_cell.angle_alpha   90.00
_cell.angle_beta   90.00
_cell.angle_gamma   90.00
#
_symmetry.space_group_name_H-M   'P 1'
#
loop_
_entity.id
_entity.type
_entity.pdbx_description
1 polymer ?
#
loop_
_entity_poly.entity_id
_entity_poly.type
_entity_poly.pdbx_seq_one_letter_code
_entity_poly.pdbx_strand_id
1 'polypeptide(L)'
;MTVGIFSWAKLEPQEGKYDFSWLDEIFDRVEKMNGHVILATPSGARPAWLAQKYPEVLRTDNRGNKRGFGGRHNHCLTSSIYRKKVCEINTKLAEHFVQRKSLVLWHISNEYSGDCYCDLCKDAFRKWLKNKYGDLATLNHAWWNTFWSHTYNDWGQVNPPSPLSEMGNKGMNLDWKRFITDQTISFIDNETAPLKKITPNIPVTTNMMAGNPLMDPFAGFDYQKVARHLDFISWDSYPAWGNDSQTTEELGRNVGLIHDFFRSLKHQNFLVMENTPSRVN
;
A
#
# COMPACT_ATOMS: atom_id res chain seq x y z
N MET A 1 12.33 -15.25 -9.39
CA MET A 1 12.87 -13.87 -9.58
C MET A 1 11.72 -12.89 -9.49
N THR A 2 11.83 -11.79 -8.68
CA THR A 2 10.83 -10.72 -8.62
C THR A 2 11.23 -9.62 -9.60
N VAL A 3 10.28 -9.13 -10.42
CA VAL A 3 10.54 -8.13 -11.47
C VAL A 3 9.37 -7.16 -11.61
N GLY A 4 9.62 -5.98 -12.18
CA GLY A 4 8.58 -5.02 -12.56
C GLY A 4 8.21 -3.99 -11.49
N ILE A 5 8.75 -4.06 -10.28
CA ILE A 5 8.49 -3.08 -9.22
C ILE A 5 8.84 -1.67 -9.73
N PHE A 6 7.94 -0.69 -9.50
CA PHE A 6 8.12 0.72 -9.86
C PHE A 6 8.34 1.02 -11.35
N SER A 7 8.09 0.08 -12.24
CA SER A 7 8.47 0.20 -13.66
C SER A 7 7.39 0.83 -14.56
N TRP A 8 6.34 1.48 -14.02
CA TRP A 8 5.20 1.96 -14.80
C TRP A 8 5.60 2.82 -16.01
N ALA A 9 6.51 3.78 -15.82
CA ALA A 9 6.97 4.63 -16.91
C ALA A 9 7.65 3.87 -18.07
N LYS A 10 8.25 2.69 -17.77
CA LYS A 10 8.84 1.78 -18.76
C LYS A 10 7.77 0.93 -19.46
N LEU A 11 6.76 0.50 -18.68
CA LEU A 11 5.67 -0.35 -19.18
C LEU A 11 4.62 0.44 -19.96
N GLU A 12 4.41 1.71 -19.62
CA GLU A 12 3.48 2.63 -20.27
C GLU A 12 4.15 4.01 -20.41
N PRO A 13 5.09 4.18 -21.37
CA PRO A 13 5.84 5.42 -21.56
C PRO A 13 4.96 6.61 -21.94
N GLN A 14 3.81 6.36 -22.53
CA GLN A 14 2.76 7.33 -22.85
C GLN A 14 1.40 6.69 -22.53
N GLU A 15 0.44 7.49 -22.15
CA GLU A 15 -0.89 7.01 -21.81
C GLU A 15 -1.48 6.12 -22.92
N GLY A 16 -1.82 4.88 -22.57
CA GLY A 16 -2.40 3.89 -23.46
C GLY A 16 -1.40 3.22 -24.42
N LYS A 17 -0.11 3.55 -24.36
CA LYS A 17 0.94 2.88 -25.15
C LYS A 17 1.78 1.99 -24.24
N TYR A 18 1.61 0.70 -24.40
CA TYR A 18 2.26 -0.31 -23.56
C TYR A 18 3.46 -0.94 -24.26
N ASP A 19 4.55 -1.15 -23.53
CA ASP A 19 5.75 -1.85 -23.97
C ASP A 19 6.21 -2.84 -22.89
N PHE A 20 6.01 -4.12 -23.15
CA PHE A 20 6.39 -5.21 -22.24
C PHE A 20 7.62 -5.97 -22.74
N SER A 21 8.25 -5.54 -23.84
CA SER A 21 9.36 -6.25 -24.50
C SER A 21 10.50 -6.62 -23.57
N TRP A 22 10.91 -5.72 -22.67
CA TRP A 22 11.96 -6.00 -21.69
C TRP A 22 11.58 -7.03 -20.63
N LEU A 23 10.27 -7.10 -20.26
CA LEU A 23 9.77 -8.16 -19.39
C LEU A 23 9.74 -9.49 -20.11
N ASP A 24 9.33 -9.52 -21.41
CA ASP A 24 9.35 -10.73 -22.23
C ASP A 24 10.78 -11.34 -22.29
N GLU A 25 11.80 -10.50 -22.50
CA GLU A 25 13.20 -10.96 -22.46
C GLU A 25 13.58 -11.60 -21.10
N ILE A 26 13.11 -11.02 -20.00
CA ILE A 26 13.37 -11.59 -18.66
C ILE A 26 12.65 -12.93 -18.50
N PHE A 27 11.37 -12.99 -18.87
CA PHE A 27 10.61 -14.25 -18.82
C PHE A 27 11.28 -15.33 -19.65
N ASP A 28 11.68 -15.03 -20.90
CA ASP A 28 12.34 -15.98 -21.78
C ASP A 28 13.66 -16.51 -21.20
N ARG A 29 14.45 -15.65 -20.54
CA ARG A 29 15.70 -16.05 -19.87
C ARG A 29 15.43 -16.93 -18.65
N VAL A 30 14.44 -16.56 -17.83
CA VAL A 30 14.07 -17.33 -16.63
C VAL A 30 13.50 -18.69 -17.01
N GLU A 31 12.65 -18.75 -18.06
CA GLU A 31 12.07 -20.01 -18.56
C GLU A 31 13.13 -20.96 -19.12
N LYS A 32 14.16 -20.45 -19.83
CA LYS A 32 15.31 -21.25 -20.28
C LYS A 32 16.11 -21.89 -19.13
N MET A 33 16.03 -21.30 -17.95
CA MET A 33 16.68 -21.84 -16.74
C MET A 33 15.73 -22.67 -15.87
N ASN A 34 14.51 -22.99 -16.36
CA ASN A 34 13.45 -23.63 -15.58
C ASN A 34 13.09 -22.86 -14.29
N GLY A 35 13.23 -21.53 -14.32
CA GLY A 35 12.95 -20.67 -13.18
C GLY A 35 11.51 -20.17 -13.16
N HIS A 36 11.18 -19.42 -12.09
CA HIS A 36 9.87 -18.82 -11.89
C HIS A 36 9.97 -17.31 -11.73
N VAL A 37 8.90 -16.62 -12.11
CA VAL A 37 8.78 -15.16 -12.03
C VAL A 37 7.66 -14.79 -11.05
N ILE A 38 7.98 -13.87 -10.15
CA ILE A 38 7.02 -13.07 -9.39
C ILE A 38 6.94 -11.73 -10.11
N LEU A 39 5.80 -11.44 -10.72
CA LEU A 39 5.62 -10.20 -11.49
C LEU A 39 4.93 -9.15 -10.63
N ALA A 40 5.58 -7.99 -10.49
CA ALA A 40 5.02 -6.89 -9.73
C ALA A 40 4.13 -5.99 -10.59
N THR A 41 3.04 -5.50 -10.00
CA THR A 41 2.30 -4.36 -10.56
C THR A 41 3.01 -3.06 -10.21
N PRO A 42 3.04 -2.07 -11.09
CA PRO A 42 3.95 -0.95 -10.97
C PRO A 42 3.38 0.25 -10.18
N SER A 43 2.22 0.12 -9.54
CA SER A 43 1.45 1.23 -8.96
C SER A 43 2.15 1.99 -7.84
N GLY A 44 3.16 1.42 -7.21
CA GLY A 44 3.92 2.10 -6.16
C GLY A 44 4.65 3.36 -6.62
N ALA A 45 4.96 3.48 -7.93
CA ALA A 45 5.57 4.68 -8.54
C ALA A 45 4.95 4.96 -9.90
N ARG A 46 4.22 6.06 -10.01
CA ARG A 46 3.51 6.46 -11.22
C ARG A 46 4.41 7.18 -12.22
N PRO A 47 4.09 7.14 -13.53
CA PRO A 47 4.84 7.88 -14.54
C PRO A 47 4.58 9.39 -14.48
N ALA A 48 5.52 10.18 -15.02
CA ALA A 48 5.44 11.64 -15.02
C ALA A 48 4.23 12.17 -15.80
N TRP A 49 3.89 11.54 -16.94
CA TRP A 49 2.75 11.94 -17.75
C TRP A 49 1.41 11.87 -16.98
N LEU A 50 1.27 10.89 -16.07
CA LEU A 50 0.06 10.74 -15.26
C LEU A 50 -0.07 11.85 -14.22
N ALA A 51 1.03 12.23 -13.58
CA ALA A 51 1.05 13.36 -12.64
C ALA A 51 0.84 14.71 -13.33
N GLN A 52 1.36 14.87 -14.55
CA GLN A 52 1.22 16.10 -15.35
C GLN A 52 -0.21 16.27 -15.87
N LYS A 53 -0.79 15.20 -16.42
CA LYS A 53 -2.13 15.25 -17.04
C LYS A 53 -3.25 15.27 -15.99
N TYR A 54 -3.04 14.61 -14.85
CA TYR A 54 -4.03 14.39 -13.79
C TYR A 54 -3.47 14.78 -12.42
N PRO A 55 -3.24 16.08 -12.13
CA PRO A 55 -2.60 16.53 -10.91
C PRO A 55 -3.38 16.21 -9.62
N GLU A 56 -4.66 15.84 -9.71
CA GLU A 56 -5.47 15.36 -8.59
C GLU A 56 -5.05 13.97 -8.07
N VAL A 57 -4.24 13.22 -8.84
CA VAL A 57 -3.66 11.96 -8.35
C VAL A 57 -2.54 12.18 -7.33
N LEU A 58 -2.02 13.40 -7.24
CA LEU A 58 -0.91 13.73 -6.35
C LEU A 58 -1.37 13.76 -4.89
N ARG A 59 -0.53 13.20 -4.02
CA ARG A 59 -0.76 13.17 -2.57
C ARG A 59 -0.66 14.58 -1.95
N THR A 60 -1.49 14.84 -0.97
CA THR A 60 -1.41 16.01 -0.09
C THR A 60 -0.96 15.55 1.29
N ASP A 61 -0.01 16.23 1.90
CA ASP A 61 0.46 15.91 3.25
C ASP A 61 -0.50 16.42 4.34
N ASN A 62 -0.19 16.13 5.61
CA ASN A 62 -1.00 16.53 6.75
C ASN A 62 -0.92 18.04 7.09
N ARG A 63 -0.12 18.80 6.35
CA ARG A 63 -0.04 20.28 6.42
C ARG A 63 -0.75 20.95 5.25
N GLY A 64 -1.39 20.14 4.36
CA GLY A 64 -2.11 20.65 3.20
C GLY A 64 -1.23 20.92 1.98
N ASN A 65 0.06 20.59 2.01
CA ASN A 65 0.94 20.79 0.87
C ASN A 65 0.75 19.64 -0.13
N LYS A 66 0.37 19.98 -1.36
CA LYS A 66 0.36 19.03 -2.45
C LYS A 66 1.79 18.69 -2.86
N ARG A 67 2.12 17.41 -2.89
CA ARG A 67 3.44 16.94 -3.32
C ARG A 67 3.56 16.99 -4.84
N GLY A 68 4.76 17.30 -5.34
CA GLY A 68 5.09 17.21 -6.76
C GLY A 68 5.27 15.79 -7.25
N PHE A 69 5.62 15.63 -8.52
CA PHE A 69 6.04 14.35 -9.09
C PHE A 69 7.38 13.90 -8.49
N GLY A 70 7.55 12.59 -8.34
CA GLY A 70 8.79 11.95 -7.91
C GLY A 70 8.61 11.09 -6.66
N GLY A 71 9.55 10.18 -6.45
CA GLY A 71 9.50 9.20 -5.37
C GLY A 71 8.40 8.16 -5.52
N ARG A 72 8.31 7.26 -4.54
CA ARG A 72 7.27 6.24 -4.43
C ARG A 72 6.16 6.66 -3.47
N HIS A 73 4.99 6.02 -3.54
CA HIS A 73 3.80 6.24 -2.69
C HIS A 73 3.36 7.71 -2.61
N ASN A 74 3.57 8.46 -3.68
CA ASN A 74 3.23 9.87 -3.76
C ASN A 74 1.94 10.11 -4.56
N HIS A 75 0.91 9.29 -4.31
CA HIS A 75 -0.38 9.31 -4.99
C HIS A 75 -1.54 9.15 -4.00
N CYS A 76 -2.72 9.59 -4.42
CA CYS A 76 -3.95 9.49 -3.64
C CYS A 76 -4.68 8.18 -3.95
N LEU A 77 -4.84 7.30 -2.97
CA LEU A 77 -5.55 6.03 -3.12
C LEU A 77 -7.08 6.20 -3.30
N THR A 78 -7.62 7.40 -3.01
CA THR A 78 -9.03 7.74 -3.23
C THR A 78 -9.31 8.26 -4.64
N SER A 79 -8.27 8.73 -5.37
CA SER A 79 -8.46 9.24 -6.73
C SER A 79 -9.04 8.18 -7.66
N SER A 80 -10.23 8.45 -8.20
CA SER A 80 -10.88 7.55 -9.17
C SER A 80 -10.08 7.39 -10.46
N ILE A 81 -9.38 8.46 -10.88
CA ILE A 81 -8.50 8.42 -12.04
C ILE A 81 -7.31 7.52 -11.79
N TYR A 82 -6.65 7.65 -10.62
CA TYR A 82 -5.54 6.79 -10.28
C TYR A 82 -5.95 5.31 -10.24
N ARG A 83 -7.07 5.00 -9.56
CA ARG A 83 -7.64 3.65 -9.50
C ARG A 83 -7.93 3.08 -10.89
N LYS A 84 -8.55 3.88 -11.76
CA LYS A 84 -8.83 3.48 -13.14
C LYS A 84 -7.55 3.15 -13.90
N LYS A 85 -6.53 4.03 -13.83
CA LYS A 85 -5.24 3.81 -14.54
C LYS A 85 -4.49 2.59 -14.02
N VAL A 86 -4.55 2.34 -12.72
CA VAL A 86 -4.00 1.11 -12.12
C VAL A 86 -4.74 -0.14 -12.63
N CYS A 87 -6.05 -0.13 -12.70
CA CYS A 87 -6.80 -1.24 -13.30
C CYS A 87 -6.44 -1.46 -14.76
N GLU A 88 -6.26 -0.39 -15.54
CA GLU A 88 -5.90 -0.47 -16.95
C GLU A 88 -4.54 -1.15 -17.14
N ILE A 89 -3.49 -0.69 -16.45
CA ILE A 89 -2.15 -1.30 -16.58
C ILE A 89 -2.13 -2.74 -16.05
N ASN A 90 -2.78 -3.04 -14.92
CA ASN A 90 -2.84 -4.39 -14.36
C ASN A 90 -3.59 -5.35 -15.30
N THR A 91 -4.66 -4.89 -15.94
CA THR A 91 -5.37 -5.65 -16.99
C THR A 91 -4.42 -6.00 -18.13
N LYS A 92 -3.67 -5.02 -18.63
CA LYS A 92 -2.73 -5.22 -19.75
C LYS A 92 -1.59 -6.17 -19.41
N LEU A 93 -1.05 -6.06 -18.18
CA LEU A 93 -0.05 -7.01 -17.67
C LEU A 93 -0.63 -8.42 -17.61
N ALA A 94 -1.80 -8.59 -17.03
CA ALA A 94 -2.42 -9.92 -16.91
C ALA A 94 -2.75 -10.53 -18.28
N GLU A 95 -3.33 -9.75 -19.21
CA GLU A 95 -3.62 -10.18 -20.58
C GLU A 95 -2.35 -10.65 -21.32
N HIS A 96 -1.24 -9.94 -21.15
CA HIS A 96 0.02 -10.24 -21.82
C HIS A 96 0.71 -11.49 -21.27
N PHE A 97 0.73 -11.65 -19.94
CA PHE A 97 1.48 -12.72 -19.29
C PHE A 97 0.65 -13.96 -18.90
N VAL A 98 -0.66 -14.02 -19.18
CA VAL A 98 -1.55 -15.13 -18.80
C VAL A 98 -1.08 -16.51 -19.29
N GLN A 99 -0.35 -16.57 -20.40
CA GLN A 99 0.14 -17.84 -20.99
C GLN A 99 1.54 -18.23 -20.49
N ARG A 100 2.22 -17.38 -19.72
CA ARG A 100 3.58 -17.63 -19.21
C ARG A 100 3.50 -18.59 -18.00
N LYS A 101 3.92 -19.82 -18.19
CA LYS A 101 3.91 -20.86 -17.13
C LYS A 101 4.88 -20.55 -15.99
N SER A 102 5.88 -19.75 -16.25
CA SER A 102 6.84 -19.29 -15.24
C SER A 102 6.28 -18.22 -14.30
N LEU A 103 5.13 -17.57 -14.62
CA LEU A 103 4.46 -16.63 -13.73
C LEU A 103 3.75 -17.40 -12.62
N VAL A 104 4.28 -17.32 -11.39
CA VAL A 104 3.76 -18.10 -10.24
C VAL A 104 3.09 -17.24 -9.16
N LEU A 105 3.33 -15.93 -9.17
CA LEU A 105 2.81 -15.03 -8.13
C LEU A 105 2.76 -13.60 -8.66
N TRP A 106 1.67 -12.88 -8.34
CA TRP A 106 1.59 -11.43 -8.48
C TRP A 106 2.03 -10.74 -7.20
N HIS A 107 2.96 -9.79 -7.33
CA HIS A 107 3.33 -8.85 -6.28
C HIS A 107 2.64 -7.52 -6.55
N ILE A 108 1.54 -7.23 -5.85
CA ILE A 108 0.78 -6.00 -6.11
C ILE A 108 1.43 -4.81 -5.42
N SER A 109 1.69 -3.73 -6.17
CA SER A 109 2.38 -2.53 -5.69
C SER A 109 3.74 -2.83 -5.03
N ASN A 110 4.00 -2.20 -3.90
CA ASN A 110 5.15 -2.42 -3.01
C ASN A 110 4.95 -1.62 -1.72
N GLU A 111 5.15 -2.20 -0.55
CA GLU A 111 5.24 -1.50 0.74
C GLU A 111 4.19 -0.39 0.91
N TYR A 112 2.90 -0.70 0.75
CA TYR A 112 1.84 0.31 0.90
C TYR A 112 2.05 1.16 2.14
N SER A 113 2.08 2.48 1.98
CA SER A 113 2.38 3.38 3.07
C SER A 113 1.86 4.81 2.87
N GLY A 114 1.78 5.54 3.97
CA GLY A 114 1.50 6.96 4.04
C GLY A 114 0.05 7.33 3.79
N ASP A 115 -0.30 8.50 4.27
CA ASP A 115 -1.64 9.06 4.28
C ASP A 115 -1.77 10.17 3.24
N CYS A 116 -2.97 10.38 2.72
CA CYS A 116 -3.29 11.51 1.85
C CYS A 116 -4.40 12.37 2.48
N TYR A 117 -4.15 13.67 2.57
CA TYR A 117 -5.04 14.64 3.22
C TYR A 117 -5.74 15.57 2.22
N CYS A 118 -5.82 15.19 0.94
CA CYS A 118 -6.54 15.97 -0.08
C CYS A 118 -8.06 15.94 0.17
N ASP A 119 -8.79 16.81 -0.51
CA ASP A 119 -10.22 16.95 -0.30
C ASP A 119 -10.98 15.65 -0.62
N LEU A 120 -10.54 14.86 -1.61
CA LEU A 120 -11.13 13.54 -1.87
C LEU A 120 -11.02 12.61 -0.65
N CYS A 121 -9.87 12.63 0.04
CA CYS A 121 -9.67 11.82 1.23
C CYS A 121 -10.45 12.35 2.44
N LYS A 122 -10.57 13.67 2.59
CA LYS A 122 -11.40 14.29 3.64
C LYS A 122 -12.87 13.89 3.49
N ASP A 123 -13.40 13.97 2.26
CA ASP A 123 -14.78 13.60 1.97
C ASP A 123 -15.02 12.10 2.14
N ALA A 124 -14.08 11.27 1.71
CA ALA A 124 -14.12 9.83 1.92
C ALA A 124 -14.11 9.48 3.43
N PHE A 125 -13.30 10.17 4.22
CA PHE A 125 -13.24 9.99 5.68
C PHE A 125 -14.56 10.38 6.34
N ARG A 126 -15.14 11.53 5.98
CA ARG A 126 -16.46 11.95 6.48
C ARG A 126 -17.55 10.93 6.15
N LYS A 127 -17.54 10.40 4.92
CA LYS A 127 -18.45 9.34 4.50
C LYS A 127 -18.25 8.05 5.32
N TRP A 128 -17.01 7.66 5.54
CA TRP A 128 -16.65 6.50 6.37
C TRP A 128 -17.15 6.67 7.81
N LEU A 129 -16.98 7.86 8.40
CA LEU A 129 -17.48 8.18 9.73
C LEU A 129 -19.01 8.16 9.81
N LYS A 130 -19.71 8.71 8.79
CA LYS A 130 -21.18 8.62 8.70
C LYS A 130 -21.65 7.16 8.69
N ASN A 131 -20.99 6.31 7.92
CA ASN A 131 -21.33 4.89 7.88
C ASN A 131 -21.09 4.19 9.22
N LYS A 132 -20.05 4.61 9.96
CA LYS A 132 -19.68 4.02 11.26
C LYS A 132 -20.58 4.48 12.41
N TYR A 133 -20.89 5.75 12.47
CA TYR A 133 -21.55 6.37 13.63
C TYR A 133 -23.02 6.74 13.39
N GLY A 134 -23.44 6.84 12.15
CA GLY A 134 -24.78 7.28 11.76
C GLY A 134 -24.95 8.80 11.86
N ASP A 135 -24.81 9.37 13.04
CA ASP A 135 -24.99 10.80 13.30
C ASP A 135 -23.84 11.44 14.09
N LEU A 136 -23.85 12.78 14.14
CA LEU A 136 -22.83 13.57 14.83
C LEU A 136 -22.93 13.47 16.36
N ALA A 137 -24.10 13.24 16.93
CA ALA A 137 -24.25 13.08 18.38
C ALA A 137 -23.49 11.83 18.86
N THR A 138 -23.67 10.72 18.14
CA THR A 138 -22.97 9.46 18.37
C THR A 138 -21.45 9.60 18.21
N LEU A 139 -21.01 10.30 17.14
CA LEU A 139 -19.58 10.56 16.90
C LEU A 139 -18.98 11.43 18.01
N ASN A 140 -19.64 12.54 18.37
CA ASN A 140 -19.18 13.45 19.43
C ASN A 140 -19.06 12.73 20.78
N HIS A 141 -20.02 11.86 21.11
CA HIS A 141 -19.96 11.03 22.31
C HIS A 141 -18.79 10.04 22.25
N ALA A 142 -18.64 9.33 21.15
CA ALA A 142 -17.58 8.32 20.99
C ALA A 142 -16.16 8.92 21.02
N TRP A 143 -15.99 10.13 20.52
CA TRP A 143 -14.70 10.84 20.54
C TRP A 143 -14.50 11.70 21.76
N TRP A 144 -15.53 11.82 22.64
CA TRP A 144 -15.55 12.67 23.81
C TRP A 144 -15.27 14.14 23.49
N ASN A 145 -16.01 14.70 22.52
CA ASN A 145 -15.77 16.01 21.90
C ASN A 145 -16.27 17.21 22.73
N THR A 146 -16.28 17.12 24.05
CA THR A 146 -16.72 18.24 24.90
C THR A 146 -15.58 19.18 25.29
N PHE A 147 -14.35 18.68 25.31
CA PHE A 147 -13.19 19.46 25.74
C PHE A 147 -12.69 20.34 24.59
N TRP A 148 -12.28 21.58 24.88
CA TRP A 148 -11.80 22.60 23.93
C TRP A 148 -12.75 22.86 22.75
N SER A 149 -14.08 22.81 23.00
CA SER A 149 -15.11 23.07 21.98
C SER A 149 -15.02 22.21 20.72
N HIS A 150 -14.60 20.94 20.85
CA HIS A 150 -14.49 20.02 19.72
C HIS A 150 -15.83 19.42 19.25
N THR A 151 -16.98 19.82 19.84
CA THR A 151 -18.29 19.29 19.46
C THR A 151 -18.67 19.74 18.05
N TYR A 152 -18.82 18.79 17.16
CA TYR A 152 -19.25 19.02 15.78
C TYR A 152 -20.77 19.08 15.66
N ASN A 153 -21.30 20.03 14.87
CA ASN A 153 -22.71 20.14 14.53
C ASN A 153 -22.98 20.08 13.01
N ASP A 154 -21.91 19.99 12.22
CA ASP A 154 -21.95 19.76 10.78
C ASP A 154 -20.80 18.81 10.38
N TRP A 155 -21.08 17.88 9.46
CA TRP A 155 -20.06 16.93 8.99
C TRP A 155 -18.89 17.62 8.25
N GLY A 156 -19.15 18.77 7.61
CA GLY A 156 -18.11 19.56 6.95
C GLY A 156 -17.03 20.10 7.90
N GLN A 157 -17.34 20.20 9.20
CA GLN A 157 -16.40 20.63 10.24
C GLN A 157 -15.39 19.51 10.60
N VAL A 158 -15.75 18.26 10.34
CA VAL A 158 -14.88 17.11 10.66
C VAL A 158 -13.77 17.03 9.63
N ASN A 159 -12.52 17.15 10.08
CA ASN A 159 -11.32 17.04 9.25
C ASN A 159 -10.40 15.92 9.79
N PRO A 160 -9.51 15.38 8.95
CA PRO A 160 -8.45 14.48 9.40
C PRO A 160 -7.53 15.16 10.44
N PRO A 161 -6.84 14.39 11.31
CA PRO A 161 -5.87 14.95 12.24
C PRO A 161 -4.76 15.69 11.50
N SER A 162 -4.41 16.90 11.97
CA SER A 162 -3.38 17.73 11.32
C SER A 162 -2.58 18.52 12.36
N PRO A 163 -1.26 18.65 12.20
CA PRO A 163 -0.44 19.47 13.07
C PRO A 163 -0.78 20.97 12.97
N LEU A 164 -1.56 21.37 11.97
CA LEU A 164 -2.02 22.76 11.80
C LEU A 164 -3.39 23.01 12.48
N SER A 165 -4.04 21.97 12.99
CA SER A 165 -5.35 22.08 13.66
C SER A 165 -5.43 21.18 14.87
N GLU A 166 -6.02 19.99 14.76
CA GLU A 166 -6.28 19.09 15.87
C GLU A 166 -5.50 17.79 15.72
N MET A 167 -4.68 17.48 16.71
CA MET A 167 -3.98 16.20 16.83
C MET A 167 -4.19 15.52 18.20
N GLY A 168 -4.80 16.20 19.14
CA GLY A 168 -4.99 15.72 20.52
C GLY A 168 -6.14 14.73 20.65
N ASN A 169 -7.12 14.76 19.76
CA ASN A 169 -8.30 13.89 19.82
C ASN A 169 -7.93 12.45 19.47
N LYS A 170 -7.88 11.59 20.49
CA LYS A 170 -7.47 10.18 20.32
C LYS A 170 -8.48 9.36 19.53
N GLY A 171 -9.79 9.64 19.68
CA GLY A 171 -10.85 8.98 18.90
C GLY A 171 -10.71 9.27 17.41
N MET A 172 -10.51 10.54 17.04
CA MET A 172 -10.27 10.96 15.67
C MET A 172 -9.00 10.32 15.08
N ASN A 173 -7.89 10.34 15.83
CA ASN A 173 -6.62 9.75 15.38
C ASN A 173 -6.76 8.24 15.11
N LEU A 174 -7.44 7.52 16.00
CA LEU A 174 -7.70 6.09 15.85
C LEU A 174 -8.59 5.81 14.64
N ASP A 175 -9.63 6.60 14.43
CA ASP A 175 -10.52 6.41 13.30
C ASP A 175 -9.88 6.82 11.98
N TRP A 176 -9.00 7.81 11.96
CA TRP A 176 -8.19 8.11 10.79
C TRP A 176 -7.33 6.91 10.39
N LYS A 177 -6.62 6.29 11.32
CA LYS A 177 -5.82 5.08 11.06
C LYS A 177 -6.68 3.90 10.55
N ARG A 178 -7.86 3.71 11.12
CA ARG A 178 -8.83 2.70 10.64
C ARG A 178 -9.30 2.98 9.23
N PHE A 179 -9.65 4.24 8.95
CA PHE A 179 -10.01 4.68 7.61
C PHE A 179 -8.90 4.45 6.60
N ILE A 180 -7.65 4.79 6.93
CA ILE A 180 -6.49 4.56 6.06
C ILE A 180 -6.29 3.06 5.80
N THR A 181 -6.49 2.20 6.80
CA THR A 181 -6.48 0.75 6.59
C THR A 181 -7.56 0.32 5.58
N ASP A 182 -8.80 0.73 5.78
CA ASP A 182 -9.93 0.36 4.93
C ASP A 182 -9.78 0.95 3.50
N GLN A 183 -9.24 2.16 3.37
CA GLN A 183 -8.90 2.78 2.09
C GLN A 183 -7.83 1.98 1.35
N THR A 184 -6.78 1.56 2.06
CA THR A 184 -5.69 0.76 1.47
C THR A 184 -6.20 -0.60 1.03
N ILE A 185 -7.01 -1.27 1.84
CA ILE A 185 -7.66 -2.54 1.47
C ILE A 185 -8.50 -2.38 0.21
N SER A 186 -9.35 -1.34 0.16
CA SER A 186 -10.14 -1.05 -1.04
C SER A 186 -9.28 -0.80 -2.28
N PHE A 187 -8.07 -0.27 -2.11
CA PHE A 187 -7.14 -0.09 -3.22
C PHE A 187 -6.44 -1.41 -3.61
N ILE A 188 -6.07 -2.25 -2.64
CA ILE A 188 -5.57 -3.61 -2.87
C ILE A 188 -6.59 -4.42 -3.69
N ASP A 189 -7.86 -4.37 -3.33
CA ASP A 189 -8.94 -5.04 -4.06
C ASP A 189 -9.07 -4.50 -5.49
N ASN A 190 -8.94 -3.18 -5.67
CA ASN A 190 -8.94 -2.54 -6.98
C ASN A 190 -7.77 -3.01 -7.87
N GLU A 191 -6.59 -3.23 -7.30
CA GLU A 191 -5.42 -3.74 -8.02
C GLU A 191 -5.54 -5.22 -8.34
N THR A 192 -6.08 -5.99 -7.42
CA THR A 192 -6.20 -7.45 -7.50
C THR A 192 -7.30 -7.89 -8.47
N ALA A 193 -8.41 -7.16 -8.51
CA ALA A 193 -9.58 -7.55 -9.31
C ALA A 193 -9.27 -7.84 -10.80
N PRO A 194 -8.56 -7.00 -11.56
CA PRO A 194 -8.25 -7.31 -12.96
C PRO A 194 -7.30 -8.49 -13.10
N LEU A 195 -6.36 -8.69 -12.17
CA LEU A 195 -5.44 -9.81 -12.17
C LEU A 195 -6.20 -11.13 -11.96
N LYS A 196 -7.04 -11.20 -10.93
CA LYS A 196 -7.83 -12.40 -10.63
C LYS A 196 -8.88 -12.71 -11.68
N LYS A 197 -9.40 -11.70 -12.39
CA LYS A 197 -10.33 -11.92 -13.50
C LYS A 197 -9.67 -12.68 -14.66
N ILE A 198 -8.40 -12.44 -14.94
CA ILE A 198 -7.67 -12.97 -16.10
C ILE A 198 -6.84 -14.19 -15.70
N THR A 199 -6.21 -14.15 -14.52
CA THR A 199 -5.34 -15.20 -13.98
C THR A 199 -5.84 -15.69 -12.63
N PRO A 200 -7.04 -16.30 -12.52
CA PRO A 200 -7.67 -16.61 -11.23
C PRO A 200 -6.87 -17.56 -10.35
N ASN A 201 -6.05 -18.42 -10.97
CA ASN A 201 -5.24 -19.42 -10.27
C ASN A 201 -3.87 -18.90 -9.82
N ILE A 202 -3.45 -17.70 -10.28
CA ILE A 202 -2.18 -17.13 -9.83
C ILE A 202 -2.43 -16.33 -8.55
N PRO A 203 -1.75 -16.69 -7.45
CA PRO A 203 -1.93 -16.02 -6.18
C PRO A 203 -1.38 -14.58 -6.20
N VAL A 204 -1.82 -13.78 -5.23
CA VAL A 204 -1.38 -12.39 -5.04
C VAL A 204 -0.78 -12.19 -3.65
N THR A 205 0.24 -11.36 -3.59
CA THR A 205 0.86 -10.86 -2.35
C THR A 205 1.27 -9.41 -2.49
N THR A 206 1.61 -8.78 -1.38
CA THR A 206 2.38 -7.53 -1.31
C THR A 206 3.29 -7.58 -0.11
N ASN A 207 4.46 -6.94 -0.20
CA ASN A 207 5.38 -6.87 0.92
C ASN A 207 4.91 -5.84 1.95
N MET A 208 5.02 -6.19 3.22
CA MET A 208 4.67 -5.35 4.36
C MET A 208 5.93 -4.92 5.10
N MET A 209 5.91 -3.71 5.64
CA MET A 209 6.98 -3.17 6.46
C MET A 209 6.69 -3.43 7.94
N ALA A 210 7.61 -4.07 8.61
CA ALA A 210 7.46 -4.36 10.04
C ALA A 210 7.97 -3.23 10.95
N GLY A 211 8.38 -2.10 10.36
CA GLY A 211 9.04 -1.03 11.10
C GLY A 211 10.48 -1.37 11.52
N ASN A 212 11.31 -0.36 11.77
CA ASN A 212 12.68 -0.51 12.24
C ASN A 212 12.95 0.51 13.37
N PRO A 213 13.69 0.18 14.41
CA PRO A 213 14.17 -1.12 14.88
C PRO A 213 13.20 -1.82 15.85
N LEU A 214 12.14 -1.15 16.24
CA LEU A 214 11.18 -1.60 17.27
C LEU A 214 9.98 -2.33 16.66
N MET A 215 10.00 -2.48 15.35
CA MET A 215 8.97 -3.21 14.64
C MET A 215 7.60 -2.76 15.09
N ASP A 216 7.25 -1.52 14.75
CA ASP A 216 5.89 -1.06 14.92
C ASP A 216 5.05 -1.59 13.74
N PRO A 217 4.57 -2.84 13.78
CA PRO A 217 3.72 -3.40 12.74
C PRO A 217 2.40 -2.65 12.63
N PHE A 218 2.18 -1.69 13.54
CA PHE A 218 0.97 -0.90 13.69
C PHE A 218 1.15 0.55 13.26
N ALA A 219 2.34 0.93 12.76
CA ALA A 219 2.61 2.31 12.36
C ALA A 219 1.74 2.81 11.20
N GLY A 220 1.06 1.92 10.48
CA GLY A 220 0.24 2.30 9.34
C GLY A 220 -1.09 1.58 9.25
N PHE A 221 -1.07 0.25 9.15
CA PHE A 221 -2.23 -0.56 8.81
C PHE A 221 -2.54 -1.62 9.85
N ASP A 222 -3.80 -2.02 9.90
CA ASP A 222 -4.21 -3.27 10.52
C ASP A 222 -3.84 -4.44 9.59
N TYR A 223 -2.66 -5.02 9.80
CA TYR A 223 -2.14 -6.13 8.98
C TYR A 223 -3.03 -7.37 9.02
N GLN A 224 -3.75 -7.59 10.12
CA GLN A 224 -4.68 -8.71 10.21
C GLN A 224 -5.87 -8.53 9.25
N LYS A 225 -6.37 -7.30 9.08
CA LYS A 225 -7.38 -6.99 8.08
C LYS A 225 -6.82 -7.12 6.67
N VAL A 226 -5.65 -6.54 6.39
CA VAL A 226 -5.00 -6.59 5.06
C VAL A 226 -4.72 -8.03 4.64
N ALA A 227 -4.27 -8.88 5.57
CA ALA A 227 -3.97 -10.28 5.31
C ALA A 227 -5.12 -11.07 4.69
N ARG A 228 -6.37 -10.71 4.98
CA ARG A 228 -7.58 -11.37 4.46
C ARG A 228 -7.79 -11.11 2.96
N HIS A 229 -7.17 -10.06 2.41
CA HIS A 229 -7.29 -9.65 1.01
C HIS A 229 -6.12 -10.12 0.13
N LEU A 230 -5.19 -10.89 0.70
CA LEU A 230 -4.02 -11.45 0.02
C LEU A 230 -4.04 -12.97 0.11
N ASP A 231 -3.55 -13.67 -0.92
CA ASP A 231 -3.41 -15.12 -0.88
C ASP A 231 -2.24 -15.54 0.02
N PHE A 232 -1.12 -14.85 -0.11
CA PHE A 232 0.07 -15.02 0.73
C PHE A 232 0.41 -13.71 1.44
N ILE A 233 0.98 -13.85 2.64
CA ILE A 233 1.58 -12.74 3.38
C ILE A 233 3.07 -12.70 3.03
N SER A 234 3.58 -11.50 2.83
CA SER A 234 5.02 -11.27 2.70
C SER A 234 5.46 -10.00 3.41
N TRP A 235 6.73 -9.92 3.76
CA TRP A 235 7.32 -8.77 4.42
C TRP A 235 8.79 -8.61 4.03
N ASP A 236 9.39 -7.47 4.42
CA ASP A 236 10.76 -7.11 4.11
C ASP A 236 11.60 -7.14 5.38
N SER A 237 12.68 -7.91 5.35
CA SER A 237 13.57 -8.13 6.48
C SER A 237 14.96 -7.58 6.20
N TYR A 238 15.32 -6.53 6.91
CA TYR A 238 16.64 -5.89 6.85
C TYR A 238 17.28 -5.85 8.24
N PRO A 239 17.70 -7.00 8.80
CA PRO A 239 18.06 -7.11 10.22
C PRO A 239 19.14 -6.14 10.67
N ALA A 240 20.15 -5.90 9.83
CA ALA A 240 21.28 -5.06 10.16
C ALA A 240 21.17 -3.62 9.63
N TRP A 241 20.08 -3.27 8.93
CA TRP A 241 19.96 -1.96 8.31
C TRP A 241 19.71 -0.85 9.35
N GLY A 242 20.66 0.10 9.43
CA GLY A 242 20.56 1.24 10.36
C GLY A 242 20.64 0.88 11.83
N ASN A 243 21.17 -0.30 12.16
CA ASN A 243 21.16 -0.84 13.51
C ASN A 243 22.55 -1.25 14.00
N ASP A 244 23.37 -0.25 14.30
CA ASP A 244 24.74 -0.44 14.80
C ASP A 244 24.84 -0.74 16.29
N SER A 245 23.70 -0.62 17.04
CA SER A 245 23.67 -0.69 18.50
C SER A 245 23.16 -2.02 19.05
N GLN A 246 22.61 -2.91 18.21
CA GLN A 246 22.07 -4.19 18.65
C GLN A 246 23.07 -5.34 18.45
N THR A 247 23.07 -6.27 19.38
CA THR A 247 23.83 -7.52 19.23
C THR A 247 23.18 -8.45 18.19
N THR A 248 23.91 -9.44 17.71
CA THR A 248 23.38 -10.45 16.79
C THR A 248 22.22 -11.22 17.42
N GLU A 249 22.27 -11.49 18.72
CA GLU A 249 21.20 -12.17 19.46
C GLU A 249 19.93 -11.31 19.54
N GLU A 250 20.07 -10.02 19.76
CA GLU A 250 18.93 -9.08 19.77
C GLU A 250 18.29 -8.96 18.39
N LEU A 251 19.09 -8.85 17.35
CA LEU A 251 18.61 -8.86 15.96
C LEU A 251 17.88 -10.16 15.63
N GLY A 252 18.47 -11.31 15.97
CA GLY A 252 17.88 -12.63 15.76
C GLY A 252 16.52 -12.78 16.47
N ARG A 253 16.44 -12.34 17.73
CA ARG A 253 15.20 -12.36 18.52
C ARG A 253 14.13 -11.46 17.89
N ASN A 254 14.48 -10.25 17.46
CA ASN A 254 13.55 -9.32 16.84
C ASN A 254 13.02 -9.85 15.50
N VAL A 255 13.88 -10.39 14.65
CA VAL A 255 13.48 -11.01 13.37
C VAL A 255 12.59 -12.23 13.64
N GLY A 256 12.93 -13.08 14.62
CA GLY A 256 12.12 -14.23 15.02
C GLY A 256 10.71 -13.83 15.46
N LEU A 257 10.59 -12.79 16.29
CA LEU A 257 9.30 -12.25 16.74
C LEU A 257 8.42 -11.84 15.54
N ILE A 258 9.01 -11.19 14.53
CA ILE A 258 8.23 -10.74 13.36
C ILE A 258 7.89 -11.91 12.46
N HIS A 259 8.78 -12.85 12.27
CA HIS A 259 8.44 -14.07 11.53
C HIS A 259 7.22 -14.76 12.16
N ASP A 260 7.16 -14.87 13.48
CA ASP A 260 6.01 -15.46 14.18
C ASP A 260 4.76 -14.59 14.06
N PHE A 261 4.91 -13.26 14.13
CA PHE A 261 3.81 -12.34 13.89
C PHE A 261 3.23 -12.51 12.48
N PHE A 262 4.05 -12.48 11.42
CA PHE A 262 3.56 -12.64 10.05
C PHE A 262 2.97 -14.03 9.80
N ARG A 263 3.55 -15.08 10.37
CA ARG A 263 2.97 -16.44 10.32
C ARG A 263 1.59 -16.48 10.96
N SER A 264 1.39 -15.77 12.07
CA SER A 264 0.12 -15.75 12.81
C SER A 264 -1.02 -15.07 12.06
N LEU A 265 -0.73 -14.15 11.11
CA LEU A 265 -1.75 -13.40 10.37
C LEU A 265 -2.68 -14.32 9.53
N LYS A 266 -2.14 -15.43 9.02
CA LYS A 266 -2.90 -16.41 8.21
C LYS A 266 -2.72 -17.86 8.67
N HIS A 267 -1.93 -18.11 9.72
CA HIS A 267 -1.56 -19.46 10.18
C HIS A 267 -0.98 -20.34 9.06
N GLN A 268 -0.20 -19.76 8.15
CA GLN A 268 0.46 -20.42 7.04
C GLN A 268 1.88 -19.85 6.83
N ASN A 269 2.65 -20.49 5.94
CA ASN A 269 3.94 -19.94 5.54
C ASN A 269 3.78 -18.56 4.93
N PHE A 270 4.74 -17.69 5.20
CA PHE A 270 4.87 -16.36 4.64
C PHE A 270 6.11 -16.28 3.75
N LEU A 271 6.22 -15.22 2.97
CA LEU A 271 7.39 -14.94 2.14
C LEU A 271 8.19 -13.77 2.73
N VAL A 272 9.49 -13.83 2.61
CA VAL A 272 10.37 -12.66 2.77
C VAL A 272 10.67 -12.17 1.36
N MET A 273 10.03 -11.06 0.96
CA MET A 273 10.13 -10.55 -0.42
C MET A 273 11.42 -9.79 -0.65
N GLU A 274 11.86 -9.07 0.36
CA GLU A 274 13.12 -8.35 0.35
C GLU A 274 13.91 -8.73 1.60
N ASN A 275 15.15 -9.07 1.39
CA ASN A 275 16.05 -9.44 2.48
C ASN A 275 17.48 -9.04 2.14
N THR A 276 18.18 -8.50 3.12
CA THR A 276 19.63 -8.34 3.05
C THR A 276 20.27 -8.88 4.32
N PRO A 277 21.17 -9.85 4.20
CA PRO A 277 21.86 -10.43 5.36
C PRO A 277 22.96 -9.50 5.90
N SER A 278 23.27 -8.43 5.19
CA SER A 278 24.32 -7.45 5.52
C SER A 278 23.78 -6.04 5.55
N ARG A 279 24.61 -5.08 5.94
CA ARG A 279 24.26 -3.66 5.85
C ARG A 279 24.08 -3.25 4.39
N VAL A 280 23.01 -2.50 4.14
CA VAL A 280 22.82 -1.78 2.88
C VAL A 280 23.29 -0.35 3.13
N ASN A 281 24.26 0.09 2.36
CA ASN A 281 24.75 1.47 2.43
C ASN A 281 23.83 2.41 1.67
#